data_b6d729624ed82f0bd2da59e5ac0731d3
#
_entry.id   b6d729624ed82f0bd2da59e5ac0731d3
#
_cell.length_a   1.000
_cell.length_b   1.000
_cell.length_c   1.000
_cell.angle_alpha   90.00
_cell.angle_beta   90.00
_cell.angle_gamma   90.00
#
_symmetry.space_group_name_H-M   'P 1'
#
loop_
_entity.id
_entity.type
_entity.pdbx_description
1 polymer ?
#
loop_
_entity_poly.entity_id
_entity_poly.type
_entity_poly.pdbx_seq_one_letter_code
_entity_poly.pdbx_strand_id
1 'polypeptide(L)'
;MKLALKIIVAVLGLALFAWFVQRAGVEEIARAFANLGWLAPVVLLPFGLVYLLDTLGWRFAFGDAGVPGIGFGTLARIRWAGESVNTVVPSAYLGGEAIKVQLLHKRGVPRVHSASSAVAGKTAQVLAQVIFIAAGAVAGAVILPPESPARVGMLTITALAAVIVALLIWLQQRGLFRTLTALLPVRALTNRAESFRRLDERIFEFYRKDRRHFLLSTASYFGGWMADTLEILLVSHLLGMPIDFTQALAVEAFISVAKALGIFVPGALGVQESGIVFLCYLFGLPPALGVSYAIIRRGRDVVYVAIGGMFLYAEGFSFRKQIATSEEAAV
;
A
#
# COMPACT_ATOMS: atom_id res chain seq x y z
N MET A 1 -14.75 -25.19 19.44
CA MET A 1 -14.85 -24.36 18.21
C MET A 1 -13.87 -23.18 18.22
N LYS A 2 -13.75 -22.41 19.32
CA LYS A 2 -12.91 -21.17 19.39
C LYS A 2 -11.39 -21.40 19.22
N LEU A 3 -10.83 -22.48 19.78
CA LEU A 3 -9.39 -22.80 19.65
C LEU A 3 -9.05 -23.29 18.23
N ALA A 4 -9.90 -24.16 17.66
CA ALA A 4 -9.72 -24.69 16.31
C ALA A 4 -9.71 -23.57 15.26
N LEU A 5 -10.65 -22.60 15.32
CA LEU A 5 -10.69 -21.46 14.39
C LEU A 5 -9.42 -20.60 14.47
N LYS A 6 -8.84 -20.45 15.65
CA LYS A 6 -7.60 -19.69 15.87
C LYS A 6 -6.39 -20.38 15.29
N ILE A 7 -6.31 -21.70 15.49
CA ILE A 7 -5.26 -22.51 14.89
C ILE A 7 -5.40 -22.46 13.37
N ILE A 8 -6.62 -22.59 12.84
CA ILE A 8 -6.88 -22.49 11.39
C ILE A 8 -6.43 -21.15 10.84
N VAL A 9 -6.79 -20.02 11.47
CA VAL A 9 -6.37 -18.67 10.99
C VAL A 9 -4.85 -18.48 11.08
N ALA A 10 -4.23 -18.97 12.17
CA ALA A 10 -2.76 -18.91 12.30
C ALA A 10 -2.06 -19.78 11.27
N VAL A 11 -2.55 -21.00 11.04
CA VAL A 11 -2.02 -21.94 10.04
C VAL A 11 -2.25 -21.39 8.63
N LEU A 12 -3.42 -20.82 8.33
CA LEU A 12 -3.69 -20.17 7.05
C LEU A 12 -2.78 -18.97 6.82
N GLY A 13 -2.55 -18.11 7.82
CA GLY A 13 -1.63 -16.99 7.72
C GLY A 13 -0.20 -17.44 7.47
N LEU A 14 0.26 -18.47 8.18
CA LEU A 14 1.59 -19.05 7.97
C LEU A 14 1.71 -19.77 6.62
N ALA A 15 0.67 -20.51 6.23
CA ALA A 15 0.62 -21.19 4.93
C ALA A 15 0.61 -20.17 3.77
N LEU A 16 -0.15 -19.07 3.89
CA LEU A 16 -0.13 -17.98 2.90
C LEU A 16 1.24 -17.30 2.84
N PHE A 17 1.89 -17.08 3.97
CA PHE A 17 3.25 -16.53 4.00
C PHE A 17 4.26 -17.50 3.36
N ALA A 18 4.22 -18.78 3.73
CA ALA A 18 5.09 -19.81 3.13
C ALA A 18 4.84 -19.94 1.62
N TRP A 19 3.58 -19.93 1.20
CA TRP A 19 3.21 -19.94 -0.21
C TRP A 19 3.72 -18.69 -0.94
N PHE A 20 3.60 -17.51 -0.33
CA PHE A 20 4.14 -16.26 -0.87
C PHE A 20 5.64 -16.34 -1.07
N VAL A 21 6.40 -16.83 -0.06
CA VAL A 21 7.85 -16.99 -0.14
C VAL A 21 8.25 -18.01 -1.20
N GLN A 22 7.55 -19.15 -1.25
CA GLN A 22 7.81 -20.21 -2.22
C GLN A 22 7.53 -19.77 -3.66
N ARG A 23 6.41 -19.06 -3.88
CA ARG A 23 6.05 -18.50 -5.19
C ARG A 23 6.96 -17.35 -5.61
N ALA A 24 7.58 -16.68 -4.67
CA ALA A 24 8.54 -15.63 -4.93
C ALA A 24 9.84 -16.15 -5.56
N GLY A 25 10.10 -17.47 -5.57
CA GLY A 25 11.30 -18.07 -6.13
C GLY A 25 12.51 -17.85 -5.23
N VAL A 26 12.59 -18.57 -4.11
CA VAL A 26 13.64 -18.37 -3.08
C VAL A 26 15.05 -18.50 -3.65
N GLU A 27 15.28 -19.47 -4.54
CA GLU A 27 16.60 -19.68 -5.14
C GLU A 27 16.99 -18.55 -6.10
N GLU A 28 16.04 -18.07 -6.91
CA GLU A 28 16.22 -16.94 -7.82
C GLU A 28 16.52 -15.65 -7.05
N ILE A 29 15.78 -15.40 -5.97
CA ILE A 29 16.02 -14.28 -5.07
C ILE A 29 17.40 -14.38 -4.45
N ALA A 30 17.75 -15.54 -3.88
CA ALA A 30 19.05 -15.74 -3.24
C ALA A 30 20.19 -15.52 -4.23
N ARG A 31 20.08 -16.05 -5.45
CA ARG A 31 21.09 -15.85 -6.52
C ARG A 31 21.18 -14.37 -6.93
N ALA A 32 20.06 -13.68 -7.11
CA ALA A 32 20.07 -12.26 -7.48
C ALA A 32 20.75 -11.40 -6.40
N PHE A 33 20.45 -11.65 -5.12
CA PHE A 33 21.09 -10.94 -4.02
C PHE A 33 22.57 -11.33 -3.84
N ALA A 34 22.92 -12.60 -4.07
CA ALA A 34 24.33 -13.04 -4.07
C ALA A 34 25.16 -12.34 -5.16
N ASN A 35 24.57 -12.11 -6.34
CA ASN A 35 25.22 -11.38 -7.43
C ASN A 35 25.45 -9.89 -7.10
N LEU A 36 24.59 -9.28 -6.28
CA LEU A 36 24.81 -7.93 -5.77
C LEU A 36 25.91 -7.85 -4.70
N GLY A 37 26.25 -9.00 -4.11
CA GLY A 37 27.28 -9.10 -3.07
C GLY A 37 27.00 -8.21 -1.86
N TRP A 38 28.02 -7.48 -1.41
CA TRP A 38 27.91 -6.58 -0.26
C TRP A 38 26.98 -5.36 -0.49
N LEU A 39 26.60 -5.06 -1.74
CA LEU A 39 25.66 -4.00 -2.09
C LEU A 39 24.19 -4.43 -1.95
N ALA A 40 23.92 -5.72 -1.74
CA ALA A 40 22.56 -6.23 -1.59
C ALA A 40 21.70 -5.49 -0.55
N PRO A 41 22.21 -5.12 0.66
CA PRO A 41 21.42 -4.33 1.62
C PRO A 41 21.07 -2.92 1.13
N VAL A 42 21.86 -2.34 0.23
CA VAL A 42 21.63 -0.98 -0.29
C VAL A 42 20.33 -0.91 -1.10
N VAL A 43 19.95 -2.00 -1.77
CA VAL A 43 18.70 -2.11 -2.53
C VAL A 43 17.46 -1.96 -1.64
N LEU A 44 17.58 -2.26 -0.35
CA LEU A 44 16.48 -2.11 0.59
C LEU A 44 16.22 -0.65 1.00
N LEU A 45 17.20 0.25 0.88
CA LEU A 45 17.13 1.61 1.39
C LEU A 45 16.02 2.47 0.75
N PRO A 46 15.83 2.49 -0.58
CA PRO A 46 14.77 3.28 -1.20
C PRO A 46 13.38 2.92 -0.66
N PHE A 47 13.11 1.62 -0.49
CA PHE A 47 11.84 1.17 0.05
C PHE A 47 11.69 1.45 1.56
N GLY A 48 12.79 1.48 2.30
CA GLY A 48 12.81 2.00 3.68
C GLY A 48 12.36 3.46 3.75
N LEU A 49 12.83 4.27 2.81
CA LEU A 49 12.40 5.66 2.66
C LEU A 49 10.90 5.76 2.34
N VAL A 50 10.36 4.89 1.46
CA VAL A 50 8.92 4.78 1.21
C VAL A 50 8.16 4.57 2.51
N TYR A 51 8.59 3.61 3.35
CA TYR A 51 7.92 3.33 4.63
C TYR A 51 7.94 4.53 5.60
N LEU A 52 9.03 5.29 5.62
CA LEU A 52 9.14 6.51 6.45
C LEU A 52 8.21 7.62 5.94
N LEU A 53 8.25 7.91 4.63
CA LEU A 53 7.42 8.94 4.00
C LEU A 53 5.93 8.62 4.08
N ASP A 54 5.57 7.38 3.87
CA ASP A 54 4.20 6.91 3.99
C ASP A 54 3.71 6.94 5.45
N THR A 55 4.59 6.67 6.43
CA THR A 55 4.26 6.84 7.85
C THR A 55 4.03 8.30 8.18
N LEU A 56 4.84 9.19 7.62
CA LEU A 56 4.68 10.64 7.76
C LEU A 56 3.35 11.09 7.14
N GLY A 57 3.02 10.58 5.94
CA GLY A 57 1.74 10.81 5.30
C GLY A 57 0.55 10.38 6.18
N TRP A 58 0.64 9.20 6.78
CA TRP A 58 -0.41 8.75 7.70
C TRP A 58 -0.46 9.59 8.98
N ARG A 59 0.69 10.02 9.51
CA ARG A 59 0.73 10.94 10.66
C ARG A 59 -0.02 12.25 10.39
N PHE A 60 0.16 12.83 9.20
CA PHE A 60 -0.59 14.03 8.80
C PHE A 60 -2.08 13.76 8.62
N ALA A 61 -2.49 12.54 8.25
CA ALA A 61 -3.90 12.19 8.10
C ALA A 61 -4.71 12.18 9.42
N PHE A 62 -4.05 12.35 10.57
CA PHE A 62 -4.73 12.59 11.85
C PHE A 62 -5.15 14.06 12.04
N GLY A 63 -4.72 14.97 11.18
CA GLY A 63 -5.01 16.40 11.25
C GLY A 63 -4.37 17.09 12.45
N ASP A 64 -4.90 18.24 12.83
CA ASP A 64 -4.42 19.04 13.96
C ASP A 64 -4.52 18.29 15.30
N ALA A 65 -5.48 17.38 15.45
CA ALA A 65 -5.60 16.56 16.66
C ALA A 65 -4.41 15.63 16.89
N GLY A 66 -3.68 15.27 15.80
CA GLY A 66 -2.53 14.38 15.87
C GLY A 66 -2.83 13.00 16.46
N VAL A 67 -1.80 12.36 17.01
CA VAL A 67 -1.90 11.07 17.73
C VAL A 67 -1.28 11.22 19.11
N PRO A 68 -2.05 11.71 20.11
CA PRO A 68 -1.52 11.95 21.43
C PRO A 68 -0.89 10.69 22.05
N GLY A 69 0.30 10.84 22.63
CA GLY A 69 1.01 9.75 23.30
C GLY A 69 1.67 8.71 22.39
N ILE A 70 1.58 8.87 21.05
CA ILE A 70 2.18 7.93 20.11
C ILE A 70 3.30 8.60 19.30
N GLY A 71 4.53 8.18 19.57
CA GLY A 71 5.70 8.64 18.84
C GLY A 71 5.75 8.09 17.40
N PHE A 72 6.50 8.78 16.53
CA PHE A 72 6.65 8.40 15.11
C PHE A 72 7.12 6.95 14.91
N GLY A 73 8.12 6.49 15.68
CA GLY A 73 8.61 5.11 15.57
C GLY A 73 7.56 4.04 15.93
N THR A 74 6.66 4.34 16.89
CA THR A 74 5.54 3.45 17.20
C THR A 74 4.52 3.44 16.06
N LEU A 75 4.22 4.60 15.51
CA LEU A 75 3.31 4.72 14.35
C LEU A 75 3.88 3.97 13.13
N ALA A 76 5.19 4.08 12.90
CA ALA A 76 5.89 3.36 11.83
C ALA A 76 5.79 1.84 12.00
N ARG A 77 6.02 1.30 13.21
CA ARG A 77 5.87 -0.13 13.50
C ARG A 77 4.44 -0.61 13.27
N ILE A 78 3.44 0.14 13.75
CA ILE A 78 2.02 -0.18 13.55
C ILE A 78 1.67 -0.19 12.06
N ARG A 79 2.13 0.82 11.32
CA ARG A 79 1.91 0.89 9.88
C ARG A 79 2.56 -0.28 9.17
N TRP A 80 3.81 -0.59 9.48
CA TRP A 80 4.56 -1.68 8.88
C TRP A 80 3.89 -3.04 9.13
N ALA A 81 3.44 -3.28 10.37
CA ALA A 81 2.66 -4.47 10.72
C ALA A 81 1.37 -4.58 9.88
N GLY A 82 0.65 -3.47 9.66
CA GLY A 82 -0.53 -3.44 8.80
C GLY A 82 -0.21 -3.72 7.34
N GLU A 83 0.86 -3.14 6.79
CA GLU A 83 1.25 -3.35 5.39
C GLU A 83 1.70 -4.79 5.11
N SER A 84 2.37 -5.46 6.06
CA SER A 84 2.71 -6.87 5.90
C SER A 84 1.47 -7.75 5.77
N VAL A 85 0.40 -7.44 6.53
CA VAL A 85 -0.88 -8.14 6.39
C VAL A 85 -1.55 -7.83 5.05
N ASN A 86 -1.53 -6.58 4.61
CA ASN A 86 -2.06 -6.19 3.30
C ASN A 86 -1.37 -6.92 2.15
N THR A 87 -0.07 -7.21 2.28
CA THR A 87 0.70 -7.92 1.25
C THR A 87 0.37 -9.41 1.21
N VAL A 88 0.20 -10.06 2.36
CA VAL A 88 0.00 -11.52 2.44
C VAL A 88 -1.47 -11.91 2.31
N VAL A 89 -2.38 -11.12 2.89
CA VAL A 89 -3.81 -11.45 2.94
C VAL A 89 -4.57 -10.75 1.80
N PRO A 90 -5.26 -11.49 0.93
CA PRO A 90 -6.01 -10.93 -0.20
C PRO A 90 -7.32 -10.28 0.28
N SER A 91 -7.20 -9.19 1.00
CA SER A 91 -8.31 -8.47 1.63
C SER A 91 -8.58 -7.09 1.00
N ALA A 92 -8.11 -6.84 -0.21
CA ALA A 92 -8.17 -5.56 -0.89
C ALA A 92 -7.65 -4.40 0.01
N TYR A 93 -6.55 -4.64 0.72
CA TYR A 93 -5.93 -3.73 1.71
C TYR A 93 -6.76 -3.42 2.96
N LEU A 94 -7.95 -4.01 3.14
CA LEU A 94 -8.80 -3.74 4.31
C LEU A 94 -8.26 -4.41 5.58
N GLY A 95 -7.60 -5.56 5.46
CA GLY A 95 -7.06 -6.31 6.59
C GLY A 95 -6.00 -5.54 7.37
N GLY A 96 -5.04 -4.97 6.67
CA GLY A 96 -3.99 -4.16 7.30
C GLY A 96 -4.50 -2.85 7.91
N GLU A 97 -5.48 -2.20 7.26
CA GLU A 97 -6.12 -1.01 7.83
C GLU A 97 -6.85 -1.34 9.15
N ALA A 98 -7.57 -2.45 9.20
CA ALA A 98 -8.23 -2.91 10.43
C ALA A 98 -7.21 -3.20 11.55
N ILE A 99 -6.05 -3.78 11.22
CA ILE A 99 -4.96 -4.01 12.17
C ILE A 99 -4.39 -2.70 12.71
N LYS A 100 -4.12 -1.72 11.84
CA LYS A 100 -3.64 -0.39 12.26
C LYS A 100 -4.60 0.27 13.24
N VAL A 101 -5.89 0.26 12.95
CA VAL A 101 -6.94 0.79 13.85
C VAL A 101 -6.94 0.06 15.19
N GLN A 102 -6.81 -1.25 15.19
CA GLN A 102 -6.83 -2.02 16.42
C GLN A 102 -5.58 -1.82 17.27
N LEU A 103 -4.38 -1.79 16.68
CA LEU A 103 -3.14 -1.55 17.40
C LEU A 103 -3.09 -0.15 18.03
N LEU A 104 -3.66 0.85 17.36
CA LEU A 104 -3.84 2.19 17.92
C LEU A 104 -4.85 2.19 19.06
N HIS A 105 -5.97 1.47 18.91
CA HIS A 105 -6.98 1.37 19.94
C HIS A 105 -6.45 0.73 21.22
N LYS A 106 -5.63 -0.32 21.12
CA LYS A 106 -4.92 -0.92 22.27
C LYS A 106 -4.05 0.09 23.04
N ARG A 107 -3.66 1.19 22.40
CA ARG A 107 -2.87 2.29 22.97
C ARG A 107 -3.71 3.50 23.40
N GLY A 108 -5.03 3.32 23.51
CA GLY A 108 -5.94 4.36 23.99
C GLY A 108 -6.44 5.32 22.92
N VAL A 109 -6.05 5.16 21.63
CA VAL A 109 -6.59 6.00 20.57
C VAL A 109 -8.04 5.58 20.24
N PRO A 110 -9.02 6.49 20.21
CA PRO A 110 -10.40 6.15 19.89
C PRO A 110 -10.52 5.50 18.50
N ARG A 111 -11.33 4.44 18.38
CA ARG A 111 -11.50 3.70 17.12
C ARG A 111 -11.93 4.59 15.96
N VAL A 112 -12.87 5.50 16.20
CA VAL A 112 -13.36 6.43 15.15
C VAL A 112 -12.22 7.33 14.66
N HIS A 113 -11.37 7.84 15.57
CA HIS A 113 -10.23 8.68 15.21
C HIS A 113 -9.18 7.91 14.40
N SER A 114 -8.86 6.68 14.84
CA SER A 114 -7.94 5.81 14.09
C SER A 114 -8.49 5.41 12.72
N ALA A 115 -9.78 5.08 12.63
CA ALA A 115 -10.41 4.68 11.38
C ALA A 115 -10.53 5.87 10.40
N SER A 116 -10.90 7.07 10.88
CA SER A 116 -10.96 8.26 10.03
C SER A 116 -9.58 8.63 9.46
N SER A 117 -8.52 8.53 10.28
CA SER A 117 -7.15 8.76 9.80
C SER A 117 -6.70 7.73 8.77
N ALA A 118 -7.09 6.46 8.94
CA ALA A 118 -6.77 5.39 7.99
C ALA A 118 -7.45 5.66 6.64
N VAL A 119 -8.74 6.04 6.64
CA VAL A 119 -9.47 6.38 5.39
C VAL A 119 -8.90 7.64 4.74
N ALA A 120 -8.69 8.71 5.52
CA ALA A 120 -8.13 9.96 5.01
C ALA A 120 -6.70 9.76 4.44
N GLY A 121 -5.86 9.01 5.16
CA GLY A 121 -4.52 8.65 4.70
C GLY A 121 -4.54 7.81 3.43
N LYS A 122 -5.47 6.84 3.33
CA LYS A 122 -5.62 6.02 2.13
C LYS A 122 -6.07 6.86 0.93
N THR A 123 -6.98 7.80 1.13
CA THR A 123 -7.40 8.71 0.05
C THR A 123 -6.26 9.63 -0.40
N ALA A 124 -5.48 10.18 0.54
CA ALA A 124 -4.30 10.97 0.22
C ALA A 124 -3.25 10.14 -0.54
N GLN A 125 -3.04 8.86 -0.16
CA GLN A 125 -2.15 7.92 -0.84
C GLN A 125 -2.60 7.63 -2.28
N VAL A 126 -3.90 7.39 -2.50
CA VAL A 126 -4.44 7.12 -3.84
C VAL A 126 -4.41 8.37 -4.71
N LEU A 127 -4.68 9.56 -4.14
CA LEU A 127 -4.51 10.83 -4.86
C LEU A 127 -3.05 11.06 -5.28
N ALA A 128 -2.11 10.83 -4.37
CA ALA A 128 -0.68 10.89 -4.66
C ALA A 128 -0.27 9.91 -5.76
N GLN A 129 -0.82 8.68 -5.74
CA GLN A 129 -0.60 7.68 -6.79
C GLN A 129 -1.10 8.16 -8.15
N VAL A 130 -2.27 8.79 -8.24
CA VAL A 130 -2.78 9.32 -9.51
C VAL A 130 -1.89 10.45 -10.03
N ILE A 131 -1.42 11.35 -9.16
CA ILE A 131 -0.45 12.39 -9.53
C ILE A 131 0.85 11.74 -10.04
N PHE A 132 1.31 10.68 -9.39
CA PHE A 132 2.50 9.93 -9.78
C PHE A 132 2.31 9.23 -11.14
N ILE A 133 1.15 8.59 -11.38
CA ILE A 133 0.80 7.99 -12.68
C ILE A 133 0.75 9.06 -13.77
N ALA A 134 0.21 10.25 -13.47
CA ALA A 134 0.20 11.35 -14.44
C ALA A 134 1.62 11.83 -14.79
N ALA A 135 2.51 11.95 -13.80
CA ALA A 135 3.92 12.27 -14.04
C ALA A 135 4.61 11.18 -14.88
N GLY A 136 4.35 9.90 -14.60
CA GLY A 136 4.83 8.77 -15.39
C GLY A 136 4.27 8.73 -16.81
N ALA A 137 3.00 9.12 -17.00
CA ALA A 137 2.40 9.23 -18.34
C ALA A 137 3.05 10.34 -19.17
N VAL A 138 3.38 11.47 -18.55
CA VAL A 138 4.15 12.54 -19.21
C VAL A 138 5.55 12.03 -19.58
N ALA A 139 6.25 11.36 -18.66
CA ALA A 139 7.55 10.76 -18.92
C ALA A 139 7.49 9.73 -20.07
N GLY A 140 6.51 8.83 -20.04
CA GLY A 140 6.28 7.84 -21.09
C GLY A 140 5.93 8.48 -22.44
N ALA A 141 5.21 9.60 -22.46
CA ALA A 141 4.89 10.33 -23.67
C ALA A 141 6.10 11.03 -24.32
N VAL A 142 7.16 11.26 -23.55
CA VAL A 142 8.45 11.75 -24.07
C VAL A 142 9.23 10.62 -24.73
N ILE A 143 9.15 9.40 -24.19
CA ILE A 143 9.91 8.24 -24.66
C ILE A 143 9.23 7.59 -25.87
N LEU A 144 7.89 7.43 -25.80
CA LEU A 144 7.13 6.72 -26.83
C LEU A 144 6.76 7.62 -28.02
N PRO A 145 6.75 7.09 -29.26
CA PRO A 145 6.30 7.83 -30.44
C PRO A 145 4.87 8.36 -30.25
N PRO A 146 4.55 9.53 -30.83
CA PRO A 146 3.21 10.13 -30.72
C PRO A 146 2.06 9.22 -31.14
N GLU A 147 2.30 8.38 -32.14
CA GLU A 147 1.30 7.48 -32.73
C GLU A 147 1.22 6.13 -32.02
N SER A 148 2.01 5.92 -30.96
CA SER A 148 2.04 4.64 -30.24
C SER A 148 0.72 4.36 -29.53
N PRO A 149 0.07 3.21 -29.78
CA PRO A 149 -1.12 2.79 -29.02
C PRO A 149 -0.88 2.75 -27.51
N ALA A 150 0.35 2.45 -27.09
CA ALA A 150 0.73 2.44 -25.68
C ALA A 150 0.63 3.83 -25.06
N ARG A 151 1.05 4.89 -25.78
CA ARG A 151 0.91 6.29 -25.32
C ARG A 151 -0.56 6.64 -25.08
N VAL A 152 -1.45 6.29 -26.01
CA VAL A 152 -2.89 6.50 -25.85
C VAL A 152 -3.42 5.71 -24.66
N GLY A 153 -3.04 4.44 -24.52
CA GLY A 153 -3.42 3.60 -23.38
C GLY A 153 -3.00 4.18 -22.03
N MET A 154 -1.77 4.67 -21.92
CA MET A 154 -1.25 5.31 -20.70
C MET A 154 -2.05 6.57 -20.33
N LEU A 155 -2.34 7.44 -21.29
CA LEU A 155 -3.14 8.64 -21.06
C LEU A 155 -4.58 8.29 -20.66
N THR A 156 -5.16 7.28 -21.30
CA THR A 156 -6.51 6.79 -20.98
C THR A 156 -6.58 6.22 -19.55
N ILE A 157 -5.61 5.38 -19.17
CA ILE A 157 -5.53 4.82 -17.81
C ILE A 157 -5.38 5.95 -16.79
N THR A 158 -4.53 6.94 -17.06
CA THR A 158 -4.33 8.11 -16.20
C THR A 158 -5.62 8.91 -16.03
N ALA A 159 -6.31 9.21 -17.13
CA ALA A 159 -7.58 9.93 -17.08
C ALA A 159 -8.66 9.15 -16.30
N LEU A 160 -8.77 7.84 -16.53
CA LEU A 160 -9.70 6.97 -15.83
C LEU A 160 -9.38 6.94 -14.31
N ALA A 161 -8.12 6.79 -13.94
CA ALA A 161 -7.68 6.82 -12.55
C ALA A 161 -8.03 8.16 -11.88
N ALA A 162 -7.82 9.29 -12.57
CA ALA A 162 -8.18 10.61 -12.08
C ALA A 162 -9.69 10.75 -11.84
N VAL A 163 -10.52 10.26 -12.77
CA VAL A 163 -11.97 10.26 -12.64
C VAL A 163 -12.43 9.41 -11.44
N ILE A 164 -11.88 8.20 -11.29
CA ILE A 164 -12.21 7.31 -10.16
C ILE A 164 -11.87 7.98 -8.82
N VAL A 165 -10.71 8.63 -8.71
CA VAL A 165 -10.33 9.30 -7.46
C VAL A 165 -11.17 10.54 -7.21
N ALA A 166 -11.47 11.33 -8.23
CA ALA A 166 -12.38 12.48 -8.09
C ALA A 166 -13.76 12.03 -7.60
N LEU A 167 -14.29 10.93 -8.17
CA LEU A 167 -15.56 10.34 -7.73
C LEU A 167 -15.49 9.83 -6.30
N LEU A 168 -14.40 9.16 -5.90
CA LEU A 168 -14.20 8.68 -4.54
C LEU A 168 -14.22 9.84 -3.53
N ILE A 169 -13.46 10.92 -3.81
CA ILE A 169 -13.42 12.11 -2.96
C ILE A 169 -14.82 12.76 -2.88
N TRP A 170 -15.51 12.86 -4.00
CA TRP A 170 -16.86 13.41 -4.04
C TRP A 170 -17.86 12.58 -3.22
N LEU A 171 -17.82 11.24 -3.32
CA LEU A 171 -18.63 10.34 -2.50
C LEU A 171 -18.32 10.46 -1.01
N GLN A 172 -17.05 10.58 -0.63
CA GLN A 172 -16.64 10.78 0.76
C GLN A 172 -17.15 12.12 1.31
N GLN A 173 -17.14 13.18 0.50
CA GLN A 173 -17.70 14.48 0.89
C GLN A 173 -19.22 14.46 1.04
N ARG A 174 -19.91 13.51 0.39
CA ARG A 174 -21.37 13.32 0.51
C ARG A 174 -21.79 12.32 1.59
N GLY A 175 -20.83 11.69 2.28
CA GLY A 175 -21.11 10.68 3.29
C GLY A 175 -21.12 9.28 2.69
N LEU A 176 -19.92 8.78 2.34
CA LEU A 176 -19.72 7.46 1.72
C LEU A 176 -20.32 6.33 2.56
N PHE A 177 -20.03 6.31 3.86
CA PHE A 177 -20.48 5.23 4.75
C PHE A 177 -21.98 5.28 4.99
N ARG A 178 -22.57 6.49 5.08
CA ARG A 178 -24.02 6.67 5.14
C ARG A 178 -24.70 6.15 3.88
N THR A 179 -24.13 6.44 2.70
CA THR A 179 -24.66 5.95 1.42
C THR A 179 -24.57 4.42 1.33
N LEU A 180 -23.44 3.83 1.74
CA LEU A 180 -23.25 2.37 1.77
C LEU A 180 -24.23 1.68 2.71
N THR A 181 -24.50 2.24 3.89
CA THR A 181 -25.49 1.67 4.84
C THR A 181 -26.92 1.77 4.32
N ALA A 182 -27.23 2.78 3.51
CA ALA A 182 -28.54 2.91 2.88
C ALA A 182 -28.74 1.94 1.70
N LEU A 183 -27.70 1.72 0.91
CA LEU A 183 -27.73 0.80 -0.25
C LEU A 183 -27.62 -0.67 0.12
N LEU A 184 -26.92 -0.99 1.22
CA LEU A 184 -26.68 -2.35 1.68
C LEU A 184 -27.29 -2.51 3.11
N PRO A 185 -28.58 -2.81 3.23
CA PRO A 185 -29.26 -2.93 4.52
C PRO A 185 -28.90 -4.26 5.24
N VAL A 186 -27.59 -4.48 5.44
CA VAL A 186 -27.06 -5.61 6.21
C VAL A 186 -27.14 -5.26 7.69
N ARG A 187 -27.77 -6.12 8.51
CA ARG A 187 -27.95 -5.89 9.97
C ARG A 187 -26.66 -5.48 10.69
N ALA A 188 -25.50 -6.03 10.29
CA ALA A 188 -24.20 -5.66 10.86
C ALA A 188 -23.80 -4.20 10.57
N LEU A 189 -24.23 -3.62 9.45
CA LEU A 189 -23.99 -2.23 9.08
C LEU A 189 -24.99 -1.28 9.74
N THR A 190 -26.26 -1.66 9.76
CA THR A 190 -27.34 -0.83 10.37
C THR A 190 -27.14 -0.69 11.87
N ASN A 191 -26.69 -1.72 12.58
CA ASN A 191 -26.37 -1.67 14.01
C ASN A 191 -25.18 -0.74 14.35
N ARG A 192 -24.40 -0.30 13.36
CA ARG A 192 -23.26 0.62 13.52
C ARG A 192 -23.45 1.94 12.80
N ALA A 193 -24.68 2.26 12.40
CA ALA A 193 -24.98 3.47 11.61
C ALA A 193 -24.46 4.77 12.27
N GLU A 194 -24.57 4.88 13.59
CA GLU A 194 -24.05 6.04 14.34
C GLU A 194 -22.52 6.14 14.28
N SER A 195 -21.80 5.00 14.36
CA SER A 195 -20.35 4.99 14.23
C SER A 195 -19.91 5.38 12.82
N PHE A 196 -20.65 4.97 11.80
CA PHE A 196 -20.41 5.34 10.40
C PHE A 196 -20.70 6.81 10.13
N ARG A 197 -21.78 7.35 10.73
CA ARG A 197 -22.07 8.79 10.67
C ARG A 197 -20.94 9.63 11.25
N ARG A 198 -20.45 9.28 12.44
CA ARG A 198 -19.30 9.96 13.07
C ARG A 198 -18.02 9.83 12.24
N LEU A 199 -17.84 8.73 11.54
CA LEU A 199 -16.71 8.52 10.65
C LEU A 199 -16.79 9.45 9.42
N ASP A 200 -17.96 9.54 8.77
CA ASP A 200 -18.21 10.47 7.66
C ASP A 200 -18.00 11.93 8.09
N GLU A 201 -18.53 12.33 9.27
CA GLU A 201 -18.36 13.67 9.83
C GLU A 201 -16.87 14.02 10.02
N ARG A 202 -16.08 13.10 10.59
CA ARG A 202 -14.64 13.29 10.79
C ARG A 202 -13.87 13.40 9.48
N ILE A 203 -14.19 12.57 8.50
CA ILE A 203 -13.57 12.62 7.16
C ILE A 203 -13.91 13.95 6.48
N PHE A 204 -15.17 14.39 6.56
CA PHE A 204 -15.60 15.67 6.00
C PHE A 204 -14.89 16.86 6.68
N GLU A 205 -14.80 16.85 8.02
CA GLU A 205 -14.08 17.89 8.77
C GLU A 205 -12.60 17.95 8.36
N PHE A 206 -11.95 16.80 8.20
CA PHE A 206 -10.55 16.74 7.77
C PHE A 206 -10.34 17.41 6.41
N TYR A 207 -11.17 17.13 5.42
CA TYR A 207 -11.05 17.76 4.10
C TYR A 207 -11.35 19.26 4.10
N ARG A 208 -12.23 19.71 5.01
CA ARG A 208 -12.68 21.11 5.03
C ARG A 208 -11.82 22.00 5.93
N LYS A 209 -11.45 21.51 7.10
CA LYS A 209 -10.74 22.28 8.14
C LYS A 209 -9.23 22.06 8.07
N ASP A 210 -8.78 20.84 7.81
CA ASP A 210 -7.38 20.42 7.88
C ASP A 210 -6.71 20.32 6.51
N ARG A 211 -7.01 21.23 5.58
CA ARG A 211 -6.49 21.23 4.21
C ARG A 211 -4.96 21.13 4.14
N ARG A 212 -4.26 21.83 5.06
CA ARG A 212 -2.81 21.80 5.13
C ARG A 212 -2.31 20.38 5.42
N HIS A 213 -2.91 19.69 6.38
CA HIS A 213 -2.55 18.32 6.74
C HIS A 213 -2.88 17.34 5.61
N PHE A 214 -3.99 17.53 4.91
CA PHE A 214 -4.31 16.72 3.73
C PHE A 214 -3.27 16.90 2.62
N LEU A 215 -2.84 18.13 2.32
CA LEU A 215 -1.79 18.40 1.34
C LEU A 215 -0.44 17.82 1.77
N LEU A 216 -0.06 17.98 3.05
CA LEU A 216 1.18 17.39 3.58
C LEU A 216 1.14 15.86 3.56
N SER A 217 -0.01 15.26 3.86
CA SER A 217 -0.24 13.82 3.74
C SER A 217 -0.04 13.36 2.29
N THR A 218 -0.70 14.02 1.33
CA THR A 218 -0.58 13.71 -0.09
C THR A 218 0.85 13.90 -0.60
N ALA A 219 1.52 14.99 -0.22
CA ALA A 219 2.91 15.25 -0.60
C ALA A 219 3.87 14.19 -0.04
N SER A 220 3.66 13.75 1.21
CA SER A 220 4.46 12.69 1.81
C SER A 220 4.29 11.36 1.08
N TYR A 221 3.07 10.96 0.74
CA TYR A 221 2.80 9.77 -0.06
C TYR A 221 3.35 9.90 -1.48
N PHE A 222 3.26 11.08 -2.09
CA PHE A 222 3.90 11.33 -3.40
C PHE A 222 5.42 11.16 -3.32
N GLY A 223 6.04 11.68 -2.26
CA GLY A 223 7.46 11.44 -1.98
C GLY A 223 7.78 9.95 -1.85
N GLY A 224 6.89 9.15 -1.23
CA GLY A 224 7.01 7.70 -1.17
C GLY A 224 7.01 7.05 -2.57
N TRP A 225 6.10 7.44 -3.45
CA TRP A 225 6.08 6.97 -4.85
C TRP A 225 7.34 7.38 -5.62
N MET A 226 7.85 8.59 -5.38
CA MET A 226 9.12 9.03 -5.96
C MET A 226 10.31 8.22 -5.44
N ALA A 227 10.29 7.83 -4.17
CA ALA A 227 11.32 6.96 -3.59
C ALA A 227 11.32 5.54 -4.19
N ASP A 228 10.14 4.99 -4.57
CA ASP A 228 10.06 3.74 -5.34
C ASP A 228 10.77 3.86 -6.70
N THR A 229 10.70 5.03 -7.38
CA THR A 229 11.44 5.28 -8.61
C THR A 229 12.96 5.21 -8.41
N LEU A 230 13.46 5.61 -7.24
CA LEU A 230 14.89 5.51 -6.93
C LEU A 230 15.35 4.06 -6.81
N GLU A 231 14.46 3.11 -6.51
CA GLU A 231 14.82 1.70 -6.42
C GLU A 231 15.21 1.12 -7.78
N ILE A 232 14.38 1.31 -8.82
CA ILE A 232 14.70 0.81 -10.16
C ILE A 232 15.93 1.51 -10.73
N LEU A 233 16.13 2.81 -10.47
CA LEU A 233 17.35 3.52 -10.83
C LEU A 233 18.59 2.88 -10.19
N LEU A 234 18.54 2.68 -8.88
CA LEU A 234 19.64 2.08 -8.13
C LEU A 234 19.96 0.67 -8.66
N VAL A 235 18.93 -0.17 -8.78
CA VAL A 235 19.10 -1.56 -9.26
C VAL A 235 19.67 -1.58 -10.67
N SER A 236 19.20 -0.74 -11.58
CA SER A 236 19.71 -0.69 -12.95
C SER A 236 21.20 -0.33 -13.01
N HIS A 237 21.66 0.60 -12.18
CA HIS A 237 23.08 0.94 -12.07
C HIS A 237 23.91 -0.18 -11.45
N LEU A 238 23.41 -0.83 -10.39
CA LEU A 238 24.10 -1.94 -9.74
C LEU A 238 24.25 -3.17 -10.65
N LEU A 239 23.30 -3.37 -11.57
CA LEU A 239 23.34 -4.46 -12.55
C LEU A 239 24.12 -4.10 -13.82
N GLY A 240 24.71 -2.89 -13.91
CA GLY A 240 25.43 -2.45 -15.11
C GLY A 240 24.53 -2.19 -16.32
N MET A 241 23.23 -1.98 -16.09
CA MET A 241 22.22 -1.68 -17.11
C MET A 241 21.54 -0.33 -16.79
N PRO A 242 22.30 0.78 -16.74
CA PRO A 242 21.78 2.06 -16.27
C PRO A 242 20.64 2.59 -17.16
N ILE A 243 19.61 3.12 -16.55
CA ILE A 243 18.52 3.83 -17.21
C ILE A 243 18.46 5.26 -16.72
N ASP A 244 17.81 6.15 -17.48
CA ASP A 244 17.60 7.53 -17.05
C ASP A 244 16.38 7.67 -16.13
N PHE A 245 16.27 8.83 -15.49
CA PHE A 245 15.18 9.10 -14.55
C PHE A 245 13.79 9.09 -15.22
N THR A 246 13.69 9.53 -16.48
CA THR A 246 12.43 9.57 -17.23
C THR A 246 11.92 8.15 -17.49
N GLN A 247 12.82 7.24 -17.87
CA GLN A 247 12.54 5.83 -18.06
C GLN A 247 12.11 5.17 -16.73
N ALA A 248 12.86 5.42 -15.67
CA ALA A 248 12.55 4.88 -14.33
C ALA A 248 11.18 5.35 -13.84
N LEU A 249 10.87 6.64 -13.99
CA LEU A 249 9.60 7.24 -13.60
C LEU A 249 8.43 6.64 -14.39
N ALA A 250 8.57 6.51 -15.70
CA ALA A 250 7.55 5.92 -16.55
C ALA A 250 7.27 4.46 -16.19
N VAL A 251 8.33 3.65 -16.02
CA VAL A 251 8.21 2.23 -15.63
C VAL A 251 7.54 2.13 -14.26
N GLU A 252 8.05 2.81 -13.25
CA GLU A 252 7.57 2.66 -11.87
C GLU A 252 6.12 3.14 -11.70
N ALA A 253 5.74 4.23 -12.36
CA ALA A 253 4.38 4.73 -12.32
C ALA A 253 3.37 3.69 -12.84
N PHE A 254 3.68 3.01 -13.93
CA PHE A 254 2.79 1.98 -14.49
C PHE A 254 2.93 0.60 -13.83
N ILE A 255 4.04 0.30 -13.16
CA ILE A 255 4.12 -0.83 -12.20
C ILE A 255 3.11 -0.63 -11.07
N SER A 256 2.92 0.60 -10.58
CA SER A 256 1.92 0.88 -9.56
C SER A 256 0.49 0.56 -10.02
N VAL A 257 0.18 0.76 -11.32
CA VAL A 257 -1.08 0.35 -11.93
C VAL A 257 -1.19 -1.18 -12.01
N ALA A 258 -0.14 -1.86 -12.47
CA ALA A 258 -0.13 -3.33 -12.52
C ALA A 258 -0.35 -3.93 -11.13
N LYS A 259 0.28 -3.37 -10.10
CA LYS A 259 0.08 -3.77 -8.70
C LYS A 259 -1.38 -3.56 -8.25
N ALA A 260 -2.01 -2.46 -8.64
CA ALA A 260 -3.41 -2.18 -8.32
C ALA A 260 -4.36 -3.18 -8.98
N LEU A 261 -4.07 -3.65 -10.20
CA LEU A 261 -4.85 -4.72 -10.86
C LEU A 261 -4.73 -6.06 -10.13
N GLY A 262 -3.60 -6.31 -9.47
CA GLY A 262 -3.36 -7.50 -8.65
C GLY A 262 -3.91 -7.43 -7.23
N ILE A 263 -4.81 -6.50 -6.89
CA ILE A 263 -5.26 -6.23 -5.50
C ILE A 263 -5.85 -7.46 -4.77
N PHE A 264 -6.40 -8.42 -5.50
CA PHE A 264 -6.95 -9.65 -4.95
C PHE A 264 -5.95 -10.82 -4.96
N VAL A 265 -4.74 -10.60 -5.47
CA VAL A 265 -3.67 -11.61 -5.50
C VAL A 265 -2.69 -11.30 -4.37
N PRO A 266 -2.37 -12.25 -3.48
CA PRO A 266 -1.38 -12.03 -2.42
C PRO A 266 -0.07 -11.49 -2.99
N GLY A 267 0.37 -10.33 -2.51
CA GLY A 267 1.57 -9.64 -3.00
C GLY A 267 1.55 -9.30 -4.49
N ALA A 268 0.39 -9.31 -5.15
CA ALA A 268 0.23 -9.15 -6.61
C ALA A 268 1.15 -10.09 -7.42
N LEU A 269 1.41 -11.31 -6.90
CA LEU A 269 2.31 -12.31 -7.49
C LEU A 269 1.92 -12.65 -8.93
N GLY A 270 2.90 -12.65 -9.81
CA GLY A 270 2.70 -12.86 -11.26
C GLY A 270 2.24 -11.60 -11.99
N VAL A 271 1.33 -10.82 -11.44
CA VAL A 271 0.82 -9.60 -12.08
C VAL A 271 1.87 -8.49 -12.08
N GLN A 272 2.51 -8.26 -10.93
CA GLN A 272 3.52 -7.23 -10.79
C GLN A 272 4.77 -7.57 -11.61
N GLU A 273 5.27 -8.80 -11.56
CA GLU A 273 6.46 -9.25 -12.30
C GLU A 273 6.23 -9.17 -13.81
N SER A 274 5.09 -9.67 -14.28
CA SER A 274 4.72 -9.56 -15.69
C SER A 274 4.60 -8.11 -16.14
N GLY A 275 4.05 -7.26 -15.27
CA GLY A 275 3.97 -5.81 -15.51
C GLY A 275 5.35 -5.18 -15.64
N ILE A 276 6.29 -5.51 -14.76
CA ILE A 276 7.67 -4.99 -14.81
C ILE A 276 8.36 -5.39 -16.12
N VAL A 277 8.32 -6.69 -16.47
CA VAL A 277 8.95 -7.19 -17.69
C VAL A 277 8.32 -6.56 -18.93
N PHE A 278 6.98 -6.48 -18.97
CA PHE A 278 6.25 -5.85 -20.07
C PHE A 278 6.59 -4.38 -20.23
N LEU A 279 6.66 -3.61 -19.15
CA LEU A 279 6.97 -2.17 -19.20
C LEU A 279 8.41 -1.93 -19.60
N CYS A 280 9.37 -2.75 -19.13
CA CYS A 280 10.74 -2.66 -19.61
C CYS A 280 10.79 -2.91 -21.12
N TYR A 281 10.12 -3.94 -21.63
CA TYR A 281 10.01 -4.18 -23.08
C TYR A 281 9.38 -2.99 -23.82
N LEU A 282 8.27 -2.46 -23.31
CA LEU A 282 7.52 -1.34 -23.92
C LEU A 282 8.38 -0.07 -24.06
N PHE A 283 9.21 0.21 -23.08
CA PHE A 283 10.09 1.39 -23.09
C PHE A 283 11.46 1.12 -23.70
N GLY A 284 11.67 -0.03 -24.36
CA GLY A 284 12.92 -0.37 -25.03
C GLY A 284 14.10 -0.64 -24.09
N LEU A 285 13.82 -1.00 -22.83
CA LEU A 285 14.86 -1.33 -21.84
C LEU A 285 15.30 -2.78 -21.98
N PRO A 286 16.52 -3.15 -21.53
CA PRO A 286 17.00 -4.51 -21.60
C PRO A 286 16.04 -5.49 -20.92
N PRO A 287 15.61 -6.58 -21.60
CA PRO A 287 14.72 -7.59 -20.96
C PRO A 287 15.32 -8.19 -19.68
N ALA A 288 16.65 -8.35 -19.65
CA ALA A 288 17.37 -8.81 -18.46
C ALA A 288 17.20 -7.89 -17.25
N LEU A 289 17.09 -6.56 -17.45
CA LEU A 289 16.79 -5.61 -16.39
C LEU A 289 15.41 -5.87 -15.79
N GLY A 290 14.39 -6.06 -16.65
CA GLY A 290 13.02 -6.29 -16.18
C GLY A 290 12.91 -7.56 -15.33
N VAL A 291 13.51 -8.65 -15.78
CA VAL A 291 13.51 -9.92 -15.03
C VAL A 291 14.28 -9.79 -13.72
N SER A 292 15.50 -9.25 -13.76
CA SER A 292 16.35 -9.11 -12.56
C SER A 292 15.71 -8.17 -11.54
N TYR A 293 15.15 -7.04 -11.99
CA TYR A 293 14.47 -6.11 -11.11
C TYR A 293 13.22 -6.73 -10.46
N ALA A 294 12.42 -7.49 -11.21
CA ALA A 294 11.27 -8.19 -10.68
C ALA A 294 11.65 -9.16 -9.55
N ILE A 295 12.75 -9.92 -9.73
CA ILE A 295 13.26 -10.86 -8.72
C ILE A 295 13.77 -10.11 -7.48
N ILE A 296 14.59 -9.07 -7.66
CA ILE A 296 15.16 -8.28 -6.56
C ILE A 296 14.04 -7.62 -5.75
N ARG A 297 13.07 -7.01 -6.44
CA ARG A 297 11.89 -6.39 -5.81
C ARG A 297 11.10 -7.41 -4.99
N ARG A 298 10.97 -8.63 -5.47
CA ARG A 298 10.31 -9.70 -4.74
C ARG A 298 11.07 -10.08 -3.46
N GLY A 299 12.39 -10.18 -3.54
CA GLY A 299 13.24 -10.41 -2.36
C GLY A 299 13.09 -9.31 -1.32
N ARG A 300 13.06 -8.05 -1.75
CA ARG A 300 12.75 -6.91 -0.91
C ARG A 300 11.38 -7.06 -0.22
N ASP A 301 10.32 -7.39 -0.98
CA ASP A 301 8.97 -7.56 -0.43
C ASP A 301 8.94 -8.63 0.67
N VAL A 302 9.63 -9.76 0.47
CA VAL A 302 9.76 -10.82 1.48
C VAL A 302 10.42 -10.31 2.75
N VAL A 303 11.52 -9.56 2.65
CA VAL A 303 12.23 -8.97 3.80
C VAL A 303 11.30 -8.02 4.57
N TYR A 304 10.61 -7.13 3.86
CA TYR A 304 9.73 -6.14 4.49
C TYR A 304 8.49 -6.77 5.12
N VAL A 305 7.93 -7.81 4.51
CA VAL A 305 6.82 -8.59 5.09
C VAL A 305 7.29 -9.33 6.36
N ALA A 306 8.48 -9.91 6.35
CA ALA A 306 9.04 -10.57 7.53
C ALA A 306 9.25 -9.60 8.69
N ILE A 307 9.83 -8.42 8.45
CA ILE A 307 10.01 -7.36 9.47
C ILE A 307 8.65 -6.89 10.00
N GLY A 308 7.67 -6.65 9.13
CA GLY A 308 6.32 -6.26 9.54
C GLY A 308 5.61 -7.34 10.34
N GLY A 309 5.81 -8.61 9.99
CA GLY A 309 5.34 -9.76 10.76
C GLY A 309 5.95 -9.83 12.16
N MET A 310 7.27 -9.55 12.29
CA MET A 310 7.94 -9.44 13.61
C MET A 310 7.34 -8.30 14.45
N PHE A 311 7.06 -7.14 13.85
CA PHE A 311 6.39 -6.05 14.55
C PHE A 311 4.98 -6.42 14.98
N LEU A 312 4.22 -7.10 14.13
CA LEU A 312 2.89 -7.58 14.47
C LEU A 312 2.91 -8.55 15.65
N TYR A 313 3.87 -9.46 15.68
CA TYR A 313 4.09 -10.40 16.77
C TYR A 313 4.48 -9.66 18.06
N ALA A 314 5.45 -8.73 17.99
CA ALA A 314 5.90 -7.93 19.13
C ALA A 314 4.79 -7.06 19.73
N GLU A 315 3.82 -6.61 18.91
CA GLU A 315 2.64 -5.88 19.35
C GLU A 315 1.61 -6.77 20.09
N GLY A 316 1.95 -8.05 20.31
CA GLY A 316 1.06 -9.01 20.98
C GLY A 316 -0.27 -9.12 20.21
N PHE A 317 -0.23 -9.00 18.88
CA PHE A 317 -1.39 -9.22 18.06
C PHE A 317 -1.73 -10.70 18.15
N SER A 318 -2.64 -11.01 19.05
CA SER A 318 -3.23 -12.34 19.15
C SER A 318 -4.55 -12.28 18.44
N PHE A 319 -4.67 -12.91 17.29
CA PHE A 319 -5.96 -13.24 16.67
C PHE A 319 -6.93 -13.84 17.69
N ARG A 320 -6.38 -14.37 18.77
CA ARG A 320 -7.08 -14.95 19.91
C ARG A 320 -7.99 -13.98 20.68
N LYS A 321 -7.57 -12.74 20.92
CA LYS A 321 -8.38 -11.75 21.67
C LYS A 321 -9.48 -11.09 20.82
N GLN A 322 -9.31 -11.01 19.51
CA GLN A 322 -10.27 -10.32 18.64
C GLN A 322 -11.60 -11.08 18.49
N ILE A 323 -11.53 -12.41 18.45
CA ILE A 323 -12.74 -13.25 18.33
C ILE A 323 -13.52 -13.23 19.65
N ALA A 324 -12.85 -13.14 20.80
CA ALA A 324 -13.52 -13.03 22.10
C ALA A 324 -14.28 -11.70 22.26
N THR A 325 -13.68 -10.56 21.84
CA THR A 325 -14.34 -9.25 21.93
C THR A 325 -15.45 -9.04 20.91
N SER A 326 -15.42 -9.74 19.78
CA SER A 326 -16.54 -9.68 18.81
C SER A 326 -17.74 -10.52 19.26
N GLU A 327 -17.53 -11.51 20.13
CA GLU A 327 -18.61 -12.30 20.71
C GLU A 327 -19.25 -11.63 21.95
N GLU A 328 -18.45 -10.92 22.76
CA GLU A 328 -18.98 -10.08 23.87
C GLU A 328 -19.76 -8.84 23.36
N ALA A 329 -19.48 -8.40 22.13
CA ALA A 329 -20.23 -7.30 21.50
C ALA A 329 -21.45 -7.79 20.69
N ALA A 330 -21.66 -9.09 20.61
CA ALA A 330 -22.77 -9.74 19.90
C ALA A 330 -23.80 -10.38 20.84
N VAL A 331 -23.57 -10.29 22.17
CA VAL A 331 -24.53 -10.59 23.25
C VAL A 331 -25.03 -9.28 23.84
#